data_2a64517fd1b204e14f12a82e10f676c7
#
_entry.id   2a64517fd1b204e14f12a82e10f676c7
#
_cell.length_a   1.000
_cell.length_b   1.000
_cell.length_c   1.000
_cell.angle_alpha   90.00
_cell.angle_beta   90.00
_cell.angle_gamma   90.00
#
_symmetry.space_group_name_H-M   'P 1'
#
loop_
_entity.id
_entity.type
_entity.pdbx_description
1 polymer ?
#
loop_
_entity_poly.entity_id
_entity_poly.type
_entity_poly.pdbx_seq_one_letter_code
_entity_poly.pdbx_strand_id
1 'polypeptide(L)'
;VRQVVTLVIAILLFVPVLHAAEPADFAKIAAAAKQENKVVVGIPPSADLRKQLDAAFKGKFGIDIELLAAPGPQNANRIASEQKAGVRYFDAIIVGTGTALPLAHGGMLEPIEPNMALAEVRDPKNWWGGHIWEDNLKTKRFLYSFIAEVGTGGLWYNSTLAKPEELRSLDDFLNPKWKGKMGLSDPRVPGSGQSLWSLCWELKGEDYLRKLVQQNLFVSRDLRQIADALAKSKLAITMGAGHSQYEPFINSGLPVKQLPAPKEGLPASNGYGVVGIVKNPPHPNGAKLFLNWLLSREGQEFYGKVMKSSTRRLDVDTKWLIAYGTQAAKDTLTLDDYNRLRNHLEDKYTTVRLPAAEFAEQILK
;
A
#
# COMPACT_ATOMS: atom_id res chain seq x y z
N VAL A 1 -39.45 -62.06 -12.91
CA VAL A 1 -38.55 -60.91 -13.18
C VAL A 1 -38.10 -60.39 -11.82
N ARG A 2 -36.88 -60.73 -11.37
CA ARG A 2 -36.24 -60.23 -10.13
C ARG A 2 -35.44 -59.02 -10.51
N GLN A 3 -35.81 -57.86 -9.97
CA GLN A 3 -34.98 -56.64 -10.02
C GLN A 3 -33.87 -56.73 -8.94
N VAL A 4 -32.60 -56.64 -9.38
CA VAL A 4 -31.43 -56.51 -8.52
C VAL A 4 -31.17 -55.00 -8.37
N VAL A 5 -31.37 -54.51 -7.15
CA VAL A 5 -30.99 -53.10 -6.79
C VAL A 5 -29.56 -53.13 -6.37
N THR A 6 -28.68 -52.54 -7.18
CA THR A 6 -27.27 -52.37 -6.86
C THR A 6 -27.09 -51.07 -6.04
N LEU A 7 -26.77 -51.23 -4.77
CA LEU A 7 -26.47 -50.12 -3.86
C LEU A 7 -25.03 -49.66 -4.11
N VAL A 8 -24.83 -48.49 -4.70
CA VAL A 8 -23.49 -47.87 -4.83
C VAL A 8 -23.22 -47.08 -3.56
N ILE A 9 -22.33 -47.60 -2.70
CA ILE A 9 -21.82 -46.91 -1.53
C ILE A 9 -20.67 -46.00 -1.98
N ALA A 10 -20.91 -44.69 -2.03
CA ALA A 10 -19.85 -43.68 -2.25
C ALA A 10 -19.04 -43.51 -0.97
N ILE A 11 -17.84 -44.06 -0.96
CA ILE A 11 -16.85 -43.83 0.12
C ILE A 11 -16.26 -42.45 -0.11
N LEU A 12 -16.69 -41.45 0.68
CA LEU A 12 -16.03 -40.13 0.80
C LEU A 12 -14.70 -40.33 1.51
N LEU A 13 -13.61 -40.37 0.73
CA LEU A 13 -12.25 -40.28 1.24
C LEU A 13 -12.03 -38.89 1.86
N PHE A 14 -12.13 -38.81 3.16
CA PHE A 14 -11.70 -37.67 3.93
C PHE A 14 -10.14 -37.63 3.87
N VAL A 15 -9.59 -36.81 2.96
CA VAL A 15 -8.14 -36.52 2.95
C VAL A 15 -7.90 -35.52 4.08
N PRO A 16 -7.21 -35.86 5.17
CA PRO A 16 -6.83 -34.90 6.19
C PRO A 16 -5.90 -33.87 5.55
N VAL A 17 -6.27 -32.60 5.53
CA VAL A 17 -5.37 -31.51 5.22
C VAL A 17 -4.30 -31.52 6.32
N LEU A 18 -3.12 -32.02 5.98
CA LEU A 18 -1.95 -31.95 6.87
C LEU A 18 -1.62 -30.47 7.06
N HIS A 19 -2.06 -29.88 8.15
CA HIS A 19 -1.54 -28.61 8.61
C HIS A 19 -0.11 -28.89 9.06
N ALA A 20 0.86 -28.24 8.38
CA ALA A 20 2.25 -28.28 8.84
C ALA A 20 2.27 -27.77 10.30
N ALA A 21 2.91 -28.51 11.19
CA ALA A 21 3.04 -28.11 12.59
C ALA A 21 3.66 -26.70 12.67
N GLU A 22 3.02 -25.81 13.39
CA GLU A 22 3.56 -24.46 13.60
C GLU A 22 4.95 -24.56 14.27
N PRO A 23 5.92 -23.70 13.87
CA PRO A 23 7.24 -23.70 14.52
C PRO A 23 7.08 -23.50 16.04
N ALA A 24 7.84 -24.24 16.85
CA ALA A 24 7.73 -24.23 18.30
C ALA A 24 7.81 -22.81 18.91
N ASP A 25 8.59 -21.91 18.32
CA ASP A 25 8.71 -20.53 18.78
C ASP A 25 7.46 -19.70 18.46
N PHE A 26 6.80 -19.93 17.34
CA PHE A 26 5.55 -19.24 17.01
C PHE A 26 4.40 -19.70 17.93
N ALA A 27 4.34 -21.00 18.22
CA ALA A 27 3.36 -21.55 19.16
C ALA A 27 3.52 -20.94 20.57
N LYS A 28 4.76 -20.74 21.04
CA LYS A 28 5.06 -20.05 22.32
C LYS A 28 4.56 -18.59 22.29
N ILE A 29 4.82 -17.87 21.19
CA ILE A 29 4.33 -16.49 21.02
C ILE A 29 2.80 -16.47 21.07
N ALA A 30 2.14 -17.36 20.35
CA ALA A 30 0.68 -17.44 20.35
C ALA A 30 0.11 -17.75 21.74
N ALA A 31 0.72 -18.66 22.48
CA ALA A 31 0.34 -18.97 23.85
C ALA A 31 0.53 -17.78 24.82
N ALA A 32 1.65 -17.07 24.70
CA ALA A 32 1.92 -15.86 25.50
C ALA A 32 0.97 -14.70 25.13
N ALA A 33 0.69 -14.50 23.84
CA ALA A 33 -0.28 -13.50 23.37
C ALA A 33 -1.71 -13.79 23.88
N LYS A 34 -2.09 -15.05 24.05
CA LYS A 34 -3.36 -15.43 24.69
C LYS A 34 -3.45 -14.98 26.15
N GLN A 35 -2.33 -14.95 26.87
CA GLN A 35 -2.31 -14.43 28.24
C GLN A 35 -2.48 -12.89 28.26
N GLU A 36 -1.96 -12.19 27.26
CA GLU A 36 -2.15 -10.76 27.08
C GLU A 36 -3.58 -10.45 26.60
N ASN A 37 -4.23 -11.39 25.92
CA ASN A 37 -5.60 -11.39 25.44
C ASN A 37 -6.02 -10.18 24.59
N LYS A 38 -5.07 -9.39 24.11
CA LYS A 38 -5.31 -8.19 23.31
C LYS A 38 -4.13 -7.85 22.42
N VAL A 39 -4.42 -7.19 21.28
CA VAL A 39 -3.45 -6.44 20.49
C VAL A 39 -4.12 -5.18 19.91
N VAL A 40 -3.39 -4.06 19.87
CA VAL A 40 -3.89 -2.76 19.37
C VAL A 40 -3.09 -2.34 18.16
N VAL A 41 -3.74 -2.21 17.00
CA VAL A 41 -3.07 -1.92 15.73
C VAL A 41 -3.66 -0.68 15.06
N GLY A 42 -2.80 0.28 14.72
CA GLY A 42 -3.14 1.37 13.81
C GLY A 42 -3.19 0.86 12.37
N ILE A 43 -4.32 1.02 11.70
CA ILE A 43 -4.52 0.55 10.33
C ILE A 43 -4.97 1.68 9.40
N PRO A 44 -4.84 1.50 8.05
CA PRO A 44 -5.40 2.44 7.08
C PRO A 44 -6.90 2.67 7.29
N PRO A 45 -7.44 3.81 6.80
CA PRO A 45 -8.86 4.16 6.96
C PRO A 45 -9.75 3.31 6.04
N SER A 46 -9.90 2.01 6.36
CA SER A 46 -10.73 1.04 5.66
C SER A 46 -11.69 0.36 6.63
N ALA A 47 -12.98 0.57 6.43
CA ALA A 47 -14.04 -0.09 7.22
C ALA A 47 -14.03 -1.61 6.97
N ASP A 48 -13.79 -2.02 5.72
CA ASP A 48 -13.73 -3.44 5.34
C ASP A 48 -12.53 -4.13 5.99
N LEU A 49 -11.33 -3.50 5.96
CA LEU A 49 -10.17 -4.05 6.64
C LEU A 49 -10.43 -4.18 8.13
N ARG A 50 -10.98 -3.15 8.76
CA ARG A 50 -11.31 -3.18 10.20
C ARG A 50 -12.24 -4.35 10.53
N LYS A 51 -13.34 -4.51 9.78
CA LYS A 51 -14.33 -5.57 10.05
C LYS A 51 -13.78 -6.96 9.79
N GLN A 52 -13.13 -7.16 8.65
CA GLN A 52 -12.68 -8.48 8.24
C GLN A 52 -11.43 -8.93 9.01
N LEU A 53 -10.52 -8.01 9.34
CA LEU A 53 -9.32 -8.31 10.11
C LEU A 53 -9.66 -8.70 11.56
N ASP A 54 -10.62 -8.01 12.19
CA ASP A 54 -11.13 -8.37 13.52
C ASP A 54 -11.66 -9.81 13.52
N ALA A 55 -12.54 -10.12 12.58
CA ALA A 55 -13.13 -11.45 12.47
C ALA A 55 -12.08 -12.56 12.20
N ALA A 56 -11.13 -12.30 11.26
CA ALA A 56 -10.12 -13.29 10.87
C ALA A 56 -9.12 -13.55 12.00
N PHE A 57 -8.59 -12.48 12.64
CA PHE A 57 -7.60 -12.62 13.69
C PHE A 57 -8.18 -13.24 14.96
N LYS A 58 -9.34 -12.76 15.39
CA LYS A 58 -10.04 -13.30 16.56
C LYS A 58 -10.49 -14.74 16.31
N GLY A 59 -11.02 -15.06 15.13
CA GLY A 59 -11.40 -16.42 14.77
C GLY A 59 -10.26 -17.40 14.79
N LYS A 60 -9.06 -16.97 14.35
CA LYS A 60 -7.86 -17.83 14.29
C LYS A 60 -7.19 -18.00 15.65
N PHE A 61 -7.01 -16.93 16.40
CA PHE A 61 -6.18 -16.91 17.61
C PHE A 61 -6.97 -16.85 18.92
N GLY A 62 -8.24 -16.48 18.88
CA GLY A 62 -9.06 -16.30 20.07
C GLY A 62 -8.61 -15.11 20.95
N ILE A 63 -7.98 -14.09 20.32
CA ILE A 63 -7.42 -12.90 20.98
C ILE A 63 -8.17 -11.68 20.46
N ASP A 64 -8.50 -10.72 21.30
CA ASP A 64 -9.11 -9.48 20.88
C ASP A 64 -8.10 -8.59 20.14
N ILE A 65 -8.51 -8.08 18.98
CA ILE A 65 -7.73 -7.11 18.21
C ILE A 65 -8.49 -5.78 18.13
N GLU A 66 -7.91 -4.73 18.68
CA GLU A 66 -8.43 -3.39 18.56
C GLU A 66 -7.79 -2.68 17.37
N LEU A 67 -8.62 -2.28 16.40
CA LEU A 67 -8.18 -1.70 15.14
C LEU A 67 -8.54 -0.22 15.06
N LEU A 68 -7.51 0.63 15.05
CA LEU A 68 -7.65 2.08 14.96
C LEU A 68 -7.52 2.49 13.49
N ALA A 69 -8.67 2.45 12.79
CA ALA A 69 -8.74 2.80 11.37
C ALA A 69 -8.76 4.33 11.20
N ALA A 70 -7.63 4.90 10.78
CA ALA A 70 -7.48 6.34 10.59
C ALA A 70 -6.42 6.64 9.52
N PRO A 71 -6.40 7.88 8.94
CA PRO A 71 -5.29 8.33 8.11
C PRO A 71 -3.95 8.13 8.82
N GLY A 72 -2.95 7.65 8.07
CA GLY A 72 -1.64 7.32 8.63
C GLY A 72 -1.03 8.42 9.51
N PRO A 73 -0.99 9.69 9.06
CA PRO A 73 -0.49 10.79 9.90
C PRO A 73 -1.23 10.96 11.23
N GLN A 74 -2.54 10.69 11.27
CA GLN A 74 -3.31 10.78 12.52
C GLN A 74 -2.88 9.72 13.52
N ASN A 75 -2.75 8.46 13.10
CA ASN A 75 -2.25 7.37 13.96
C ASN A 75 -0.80 7.64 14.38
N ALA A 76 0.07 8.07 13.48
CA ALA A 76 1.46 8.37 13.79
C ALA A 76 1.61 9.52 14.81
N ASN A 77 0.86 10.61 14.63
CA ASN A 77 0.86 11.73 15.56
C ASN A 77 0.32 11.33 16.94
N ARG A 78 -0.68 10.45 16.98
CA ARG A 78 -1.21 9.91 18.22
C ARG A 78 -0.16 9.07 18.95
N ILE A 79 0.50 8.13 18.27
CA ILE A 79 1.61 7.35 18.81
C ILE A 79 2.71 8.27 19.37
N ALA A 80 3.10 9.28 18.61
CA ALA A 80 4.14 10.21 19.03
C ALA A 80 3.75 11.01 20.28
N SER A 81 2.51 11.48 20.35
CA SER A 81 2.00 12.24 21.50
C SER A 81 1.86 11.38 22.75
N GLU A 82 1.33 10.17 22.61
CA GLU A 82 1.19 9.21 23.71
C GLU A 82 2.55 8.80 24.28
N GLN A 83 3.52 8.50 23.40
CA GLN A 83 4.86 8.14 23.85
C GLN A 83 5.58 9.28 24.58
N LYS A 84 5.43 10.53 24.10
CA LYS A 84 5.96 11.71 24.80
C LYS A 84 5.34 11.89 26.18
N ALA A 85 4.05 11.56 26.32
CA ALA A 85 3.33 11.61 27.60
C ALA A 85 3.60 10.38 28.50
N GLY A 86 4.48 9.45 28.09
CA GLY A 86 4.74 8.21 28.83
C GLY A 86 3.64 7.15 28.71
N VAL A 87 2.63 7.40 27.89
CA VAL A 87 1.53 6.47 27.60
C VAL A 87 1.95 5.48 26.52
N ARG A 88 1.48 4.23 26.63
CA ARG A 88 1.67 3.19 25.63
C ARG A 88 0.31 2.57 25.34
N TYR A 89 -0.16 2.74 24.11
CA TYR A 89 -1.46 2.22 23.69
C TYR A 89 -1.37 1.32 22.48
N PHE A 90 -0.61 1.71 21.47
CA PHE A 90 -0.45 0.93 20.25
C PHE A 90 0.61 -0.15 20.40
N ASP A 91 0.37 -1.32 19.78
CA ASP A 91 1.32 -2.41 19.66
C ASP A 91 2.02 -2.40 18.30
N ALA A 92 1.28 -2.13 17.24
CA ALA A 92 1.80 -2.09 15.88
C ALA A 92 1.08 -1.04 15.03
N ILE A 93 1.67 -0.73 13.86
CA ILE A 93 1.08 0.19 12.89
C ILE A 93 1.29 -0.32 11.46
N ILE A 94 0.27 -0.19 10.62
CA ILE A 94 0.34 -0.37 9.16
C ILE A 94 0.10 0.99 8.50
N VAL A 95 1.09 1.49 7.77
CA VAL A 95 1.05 2.81 7.12
C VAL A 95 1.92 2.85 5.87
N GLY A 96 1.98 4.00 5.19
CA GLY A 96 2.98 4.25 4.15
C GLY A 96 4.30 4.77 4.73
N THR A 97 5.40 4.59 3.99
CA THR A 97 6.77 4.92 4.42
C THR A 97 6.92 6.35 4.94
N GLY A 98 6.42 7.36 4.20
CA GLY A 98 6.57 8.76 4.59
C GLY A 98 5.94 9.11 5.94
N THR A 99 4.94 8.33 6.37
CA THR A 99 4.33 8.46 7.70
C THR A 99 5.13 7.71 8.77
N ALA A 100 5.70 6.57 8.43
CA ALA A 100 6.41 5.70 9.37
C ALA A 100 7.83 6.18 9.68
N LEU A 101 8.52 6.78 8.72
CA LEU A 101 9.91 7.27 8.91
C LEU A 101 10.09 8.21 10.10
N PRO A 102 9.23 9.22 10.34
CA PRO A 102 9.34 10.07 11.53
C PRO A 102 9.23 9.30 12.85
N LEU A 103 8.41 8.23 12.90
CA LEU A 103 8.31 7.38 14.09
C LEU A 103 9.60 6.59 14.33
N ALA A 104 10.18 6.02 13.27
CA ALA A 104 11.44 5.30 13.34
C ALA A 104 12.59 6.23 13.78
N HIS A 105 12.71 7.41 13.14
CA HIS A 105 13.73 8.40 13.48
C HIS A 105 13.58 8.97 14.90
N GLY A 106 12.34 9.07 15.38
CA GLY A 106 12.03 9.50 16.75
C GLY A 106 12.26 8.43 17.81
N GLY A 107 12.74 7.23 17.44
CA GLY A 107 12.95 6.12 18.37
C GLY A 107 11.67 5.57 18.99
N MET A 108 10.55 5.66 18.24
CA MET A 108 9.21 5.27 18.69
C MET A 108 8.80 3.88 18.20
N LEU A 109 9.68 3.20 17.49
CA LEU A 109 9.47 1.84 16.97
C LEU A 109 10.55 0.89 17.50
N GLU A 110 10.31 -0.40 17.34
CA GLU A 110 11.26 -1.49 17.62
C GLU A 110 11.73 -2.16 16.33
N PRO A 111 12.93 -2.79 16.32
CA PRO A 111 13.38 -3.61 15.19
C PRO A 111 12.40 -4.75 14.92
N ILE A 112 12.06 -4.97 13.65
CA ILE A 112 11.12 -6.03 13.23
C ILE A 112 11.81 -7.39 13.12
N GLU A 113 13.03 -7.43 12.59
CA GLU A 113 13.71 -8.67 12.26
C GLU A 113 13.81 -9.67 13.44
N PRO A 114 14.16 -9.24 14.69
CA PRO A 114 14.19 -10.15 15.85
C PRO A 114 12.81 -10.72 16.24
N ASN A 115 11.74 -10.07 15.76
CA ASN A 115 10.36 -10.44 16.07
C ASN A 115 9.71 -11.35 15.00
N MET A 116 10.42 -11.64 13.90
CA MET A 116 10.01 -12.61 12.89
C MET A 116 10.28 -14.02 13.39
N ALA A 117 9.24 -14.77 13.74
CA ALA A 117 9.34 -16.13 14.28
C ALA A 117 9.05 -17.22 13.24
N LEU A 118 8.13 -16.98 12.30
CA LEU A 118 7.80 -17.94 11.24
C LEU A 118 8.95 -18.07 10.25
N ALA A 119 9.37 -19.32 9.96
CA ALA A 119 10.42 -19.60 8.99
C ALA A 119 10.09 -19.03 7.60
N GLU A 120 8.83 -19.17 7.18
CA GLU A 120 8.36 -18.62 5.90
C GLU A 120 8.43 -17.09 5.84
N VAL A 121 8.34 -16.39 6.97
CA VAL A 121 8.46 -14.93 7.05
C VAL A 121 9.93 -14.51 7.02
N ARG A 122 10.78 -15.25 7.74
CA ARG A 122 12.22 -14.97 7.84
C ARG A 122 13.03 -15.29 6.59
N ASP A 123 12.57 -16.24 5.78
CA ASP A 123 13.31 -16.63 4.56
C ASP A 123 13.14 -15.56 3.48
N PRO A 124 14.21 -14.82 3.12
CA PRO A 124 14.15 -13.80 2.08
C PRO A 124 13.80 -14.37 0.70
N LYS A 125 13.97 -15.69 0.48
CA LYS A 125 13.60 -16.34 -0.79
C LYS A 125 12.10 -16.39 -1.04
N ASN A 126 11.28 -16.24 -0.02
CA ASN A 126 9.82 -16.16 -0.16
C ASN A 126 9.33 -14.76 -0.58
N TRP A 127 10.23 -13.78 -0.63
CA TRP A 127 9.94 -12.39 -0.90
C TRP A 127 10.61 -11.91 -2.17
N TRP A 128 9.86 -11.33 -3.05
CA TRP A 128 10.42 -10.68 -4.23
C TRP A 128 11.34 -9.52 -3.84
N GLY A 129 12.59 -9.58 -4.33
CA GLY A 129 13.66 -8.67 -3.92
C GLY A 129 14.21 -8.92 -2.51
N GLY A 130 13.95 -10.09 -1.91
CA GLY A 130 14.37 -10.39 -0.54
C GLY A 130 13.65 -9.54 0.51
N HIS A 131 14.26 -9.27 1.65
CA HIS A 131 13.73 -8.35 2.64
C HIS A 131 14.00 -6.90 2.22
N ILE A 132 12.95 -6.09 2.09
CA ILE A 132 13.06 -4.66 1.83
C ILE A 132 12.67 -3.88 3.09
N TRP A 133 13.60 -3.09 3.55
CA TRP A 133 13.47 -2.18 4.69
C TRP A 133 13.38 -0.76 4.18
N GLU A 134 12.38 -0.03 4.64
CA GLU A 134 12.16 1.34 4.15
C GLU A 134 13.10 2.36 4.82
N ASP A 135 13.55 2.06 6.03
CA ASP A 135 14.48 2.85 6.82
C ASP A 135 15.91 2.35 6.59
N ASN A 136 16.62 2.95 5.65
CA ASN A 136 17.95 2.50 5.26
C ASN A 136 19.10 3.46 5.62
N LEU A 137 18.81 4.64 6.14
CA LEU A 137 19.80 5.65 6.48
C LEU A 137 20.05 5.76 7.99
N LYS A 138 19.02 6.08 8.78
CA LYS A 138 19.15 6.41 10.21
C LYS A 138 18.88 5.25 11.14
N THR A 139 17.76 4.62 10.96
CA THR A 139 17.40 3.42 11.71
C THR A 139 17.74 2.18 10.91
N LYS A 140 17.41 1.09 11.02
CA LYS A 140 17.53 -0.05 10.12
C LYS A 140 16.63 -1.16 10.64
N ARG A 141 15.80 -1.71 9.74
CA ARG A 141 14.95 -2.87 10.02
C ARG A 141 13.82 -2.60 11.03
N PHE A 142 13.40 -1.34 11.14
CA PHE A 142 12.22 -0.92 11.91
C PHE A 142 10.95 -0.89 11.05
N LEU A 143 11.11 -0.72 9.72
CA LEU A 143 10.02 -0.54 8.77
C LEU A 143 10.11 -1.58 7.66
N TYR A 144 9.30 -2.63 7.77
CA TYR A 144 9.27 -3.70 6.78
C TYR A 144 8.22 -3.40 5.69
N SER A 145 8.68 -3.38 4.43
CA SER A 145 7.80 -3.21 3.28
C SER A 145 7.31 -4.58 2.80
N PHE A 146 6.01 -4.80 2.80
CA PHE A 146 5.42 -6.06 2.35
C PHE A 146 4.60 -5.92 1.05
N ILE A 147 4.40 -4.69 0.55
CA ILE A 147 3.77 -4.38 -0.74
C ILE A 147 4.78 -3.77 -1.70
N ALA A 148 4.65 -4.09 -2.99
CA ALA A 148 5.28 -3.40 -4.10
C ALA A 148 4.31 -3.39 -5.29
N GLU A 149 3.88 -2.20 -5.72
CA GLU A 149 2.83 -1.99 -6.72
C GLU A 149 3.26 -1.00 -7.79
N VAL A 150 2.63 -1.12 -8.96
CA VAL A 150 2.69 -0.15 -10.05
C VAL A 150 1.26 0.21 -10.46
N GLY A 151 1.06 1.46 -10.89
CA GLY A 151 -0.25 1.94 -11.33
C GLY A 151 -1.11 2.56 -10.22
N THR A 152 -0.82 2.29 -8.95
CA THR A 152 -1.52 2.92 -7.82
C THR A 152 -1.28 4.44 -7.83
N GLY A 153 -2.37 5.22 -7.82
CA GLY A 153 -2.25 6.69 -7.96
C GLY A 153 -1.79 7.15 -9.34
N GLY A 154 -2.11 6.36 -10.37
CA GLY A 154 -1.67 6.55 -11.73
C GLY A 154 -2.36 7.71 -12.47
N LEU A 155 -2.38 7.56 -13.77
CA LEU A 155 -2.95 8.51 -14.72
C LEU A 155 -4.32 8.02 -15.17
N TRP A 156 -5.27 8.94 -15.26
CA TRP A 156 -6.64 8.67 -15.73
C TRP A 156 -7.06 9.67 -16.77
N TYR A 157 -7.93 9.26 -17.70
CA TYR A 157 -8.44 10.13 -18.73
C TYR A 157 -9.94 9.94 -18.96
N ASN A 158 -10.57 10.99 -19.46
CA ASN A 158 -11.93 10.93 -19.97
C ASN A 158 -11.88 10.53 -21.44
N SER A 159 -12.44 9.37 -21.78
CA SER A 159 -12.34 8.79 -23.13
C SER A 159 -13.15 9.53 -24.21
N THR A 160 -13.98 10.51 -23.83
CA THR A 160 -14.64 11.40 -24.78
C THR A 160 -13.80 12.64 -25.11
N LEU A 161 -12.79 12.98 -24.30
CA LEU A 161 -11.97 14.18 -24.41
C LEU A 161 -10.52 13.91 -24.81
N ALA A 162 -10.01 12.72 -24.53
CA ALA A 162 -8.64 12.33 -24.81
C ALA A 162 -8.57 10.88 -25.29
N LYS A 163 -7.49 10.56 -26.02
CA LYS A 163 -7.14 9.21 -26.46
C LYS A 163 -5.80 8.80 -25.85
N PRO A 164 -5.60 7.54 -25.47
CA PRO A 164 -4.35 7.09 -24.86
C PRO A 164 -3.15 7.26 -25.80
N GLU A 165 -3.38 7.20 -27.12
CA GLU A 165 -2.31 7.38 -28.12
C GLU A 165 -1.70 8.78 -28.12
N GLU A 166 -2.41 9.77 -27.54
CA GLU A 166 -1.97 11.15 -27.43
C GLU A 166 -1.16 11.44 -26.16
N LEU A 167 -0.97 10.43 -25.28
CA LEU A 167 -0.42 10.55 -23.93
C LEU A 167 0.56 9.39 -23.63
N ARG A 168 1.49 9.15 -24.55
CA ARG A 168 2.46 8.05 -24.44
C ARG A 168 3.74 8.42 -23.68
N SER A 169 3.97 9.70 -23.48
CA SER A 169 5.15 10.26 -22.81
C SER A 169 4.73 11.35 -21.85
N LEU A 170 5.52 11.58 -20.81
CA LEU A 170 5.32 12.74 -19.93
C LEU A 170 5.37 14.06 -20.70
N ASP A 171 6.13 14.15 -21.80
CA ASP A 171 6.18 15.36 -22.62
C ASP A 171 4.85 15.68 -23.32
N ASP A 172 4.02 14.67 -23.59
CA ASP A 172 2.70 14.87 -24.22
C ASP A 172 1.72 15.66 -23.35
N PHE A 173 1.92 15.67 -22.02
CA PHE A 173 1.13 16.47 -21.08
C PHE A 173 1.40 17.98 -21.21
N LEU A 174 2.50 18.36 -21.86
CA LEU A 174 2.84 19.75 -22.13
C LEU A 174 2.14 20.32 -23.40
N ASN A 175 1.40 19.50 -24.14
CA ASN A 175 0.68 19.95 -25.33
C ASN A 175 -0.36 21.01 -24.93
N PRO A 176 -0.38 22.21 -25.57
CA PRO A 176 -1.28 23.32 -25.27
C PRO A 176 -2.77 22.94 -25.27
N LYS A 177 -3.17 21.89 -25.99
CA LYS A 177 -4.57 21.42 -26.03
C LYS A 177 -5.09 20.96 -24.64
N TRP A 178 -4.19 20.61 -23.73
CA TRP A 178 -4.51 20.19 -22.37
C TRP A 178 -4.60 21.34 -21.37
N LYS A 179 -4.30 22.57 -21.78
CA LYS A 179 -4.31 23.75 -20.89
C LYS A 179 -5.67 23.94 -20.24
N GLY A 180 -5.68 23.96 -18.89
CA GLY A 180 -6.90 24.06 -18.07
C GLY A 180 -7.77 22.79 -18.04
N LYS A 181 -7.27 21.65 -18.58
CA LYS A 181 -8.01 20.38 -18.66
C LYS A 181 -7.34 19.24 -17.89
N MET A 182 -6.34 19.53 -17.08
CA MET A 182 -5.65 18.53 -16.30
C MET A 182 -5.82 18.75 -14.80
N GLY A 183 -6.02 17.67 -14.05
CA GLY A 183 -6.08 17.66 -12.60
C GLY A 183 -4.86 16.95 -11.98
N LEU A 184 -4.41 17.45 -10.84
CA LEU A 184 -3.29 16.91 -10.08
C LEU A 184 -3.66 16.79 -8.60
N SER A 185 -3.43 15.60 -8.02
CA SER A 185 -3.40 15.46 -6.56
C SER A 185 -2.28 16.32 -5.99
N ASP A 186 -2.59 17.11 -4.97
CA ASP A 186 -1.66 18.11 -4.40
C ASP A 186 -0.32 17.47 -4.01
N PRO A 187 0.79 17.80 -4.71
CA PRO A 187 2.09 17.18 -4.46
C PRO A 187 2.79 17.72 -3.19
N ARG A 188 2.28 18.77 -2.58
CA ARG A 188 2.83 19.37 -1.35
C ARG A 188 2.56 18.53 -0.11
N VAL A 189 1.63 17.56 -0.20
CA VAL A 189 1.33 16.63 0.90
C VAL A 189 1.74 15.21 0.55
N PRO A 190 2.15 14.38 1.54
CA PRO A 190 2.46 12.98 1.30
C PRO A 190 1.31 12.23 0.64
N GLY A 191 1.59 11.49 -0.42
CA GLY A 191 0.60 10.72 -1.16
C GLY A 191 1.03 10.41 -2.59
N SER A 192 0.08 9.92 -3.39
CA SER A 192 0.30 9.54 -4.79
C SER A 192 0.63 10.73 -5.69
N GLY A 193 0.04 11.90 -5.43
CA GLY A 193 0.38 13.14 -6.15
C GLY A 193 1.83 13.53 -5.94
N GLN A 194 2.31 13.52 -4.70
CA GLN A 194 3.72 13.77 -4.38
C GLN A 194 4.64 12.73 -5.04
N SER A 195 4.24 11.46 -5.05
CA SER A 195 5.05 10.41 -5.65
C SER A 195 5.22 10.60 -7.16
N LEU A 196 4.12 10.90 -7.88
CA LEU A 196 4.18 11.15 -9.32
C LEU A 196 4.94 12.44 -9.66
N TRP A 197 4.69 13.51 -8.92
CA TRP A 197 5.40 14.78 -9.07
C TRP A 197 6.91 14.61 -8.89
N SER A 198 7.31 13.86 -7.87
CA SER A 198 8.72 13.58 -7.58
C SER A 198 9.38 12.74 -8.67
N LEU A 199 8.66 11.78 -9.25
CA LEU A 199 9.16 11.04 -10.41
C LEU A 199 9.36 11.96 -11.61
N CYS A 200 8.41 12.85 -11.88
CA CYS A 200 8.58 13.85 -12.95
C CYS A 200 9.77 14.78 -12.68
N TRP A 201 9.95 15.21 -11.43
CA TRP A 201 11.10 16.04 -11.02
C TRP A 201 12.43 15.31 -11.22
N GLU A 202 12.52 14.04 -10.81
CA GLU A 202 13.72 13.20 -10.96
C GLU A 202 14.06 12.92 -12.45
N LEU A 203 13.06 12.64 -13.27
CA LEU A 203 13.27 12.23 -14.66
C LEU A 203 13.36 13.39 -15.65
N LYS A 204 12.67 14.50 -15.39
CA LYS A 204 12.50 15.62 -16.33
C LYS A 204 13.00 16.96 -15.80
N GLY A 205 13.26 17.07 -14.49
CA GLY A 205 13.75 18.27 -13.85
C GLY A 205 12.69 19.37 -13.62
N GLU A 206 13.14 20.47 -13.03
CA GLU A 206 12.28 21.60 -12.64
C GLU A 206 11.63 22.31 -13.83
N ASP A 207 12.35 22.46 -14.93
CA ASP A 207 11.82 23.15 -16.13
C ASP A 207 10.58 22.46 -16.69
N TYR A 208 10.56 21.12 -16.66
CA TYR A 208 9.38 20.35 -17.04
C TYR A 208 8.19 20.66 -16.11
N LEU A 209 8.43 20.65 -14.81
CA LEU A 209 7.37 20.93 -13.83
C LEU A 209 6.84 22.36 -13.92
N ARG A 210 7.71 23.35 -14.18
CA ARG A 210 7.28 24.74 -14.47
C ARG A 210 6.36 24.80 -15.68
N LYS A 211 6.72 24.12 -16.77
CA LYS A 211 5.88 24.04 -17.98
C LYS A 211 4.56 23.31 -17.71
N LEU A 212 4.60 22.26 -16.88
CA LEU A 212 3.42 21.51 -16.48
C LEU A 212 2.43 22.40 -15.69
N VAL A 213 2.93 23.21 -14.75
CA VAL A 213 2.12 24.17 -13.99
C VAL A 213 1.54 25.25 -14.90
N GLN A 214 2.28 25.69 -15.92
CA GLN A 214 1.78 26.66 -16.93
C GLN A 214 0.60 26.12 -17.75
N GLN A 215 0.32 24.80 -17.71
CA GLN A 215 -0.90 24.22 -18.27
C GLN A 215 -2.16 24.55 -17.45
N ASN A 216 -2.06 25.35 -16.39
CA ASN A 216 -3.18 25.74 -15.53
C ASN A 216 -3.89 24.51 -14.92
N LEU A 217 -3.16 23.80 -14.07
CA LEU A 217 -3.62 22.57 -13.44
C LEU A 217 -4.72 22.84 -12.39
N PHE A 218 -5.71 21.98 -12.34
CA PHE A 218 -6.63 21.87 -11.21
C PHE A 218 -5.96 21.05 -10.11
N VAL A 219 -5.43 21.68 -9.06
CA VAL A 219 -4.75 21.02 -7.94
C VAL A 219 -5.71 20.88 -6.76
N SER A 220 -5.83 19.67 -6.21
CA SER A 220 -6.69 19.42 -5.04
C SER A 220 -6.11 18.34 -4.12
N ARG A 221 -6.36 18.50 -2.81
CA ARG A 221 -6.13 17.48 -1.78
C ARG A 221 -7.28 16.49 -1.69
N ASP A 222 -8.44 16.85 -2.20
CA ASP A 222 -9.61 15.98 -2.29
C ASP A 222 -9.58 15.19 -3.60
N LEU A 223 -9.16 13.93 -3.50
CA LEU A 223 -9.08 13.01 -4.64
C LEU A 223 -10.46 12.71 -5.24
N ARG A 224 -11.54 12.78 -4.45
CA ARG A 224 -12.90 12.60 -4.95
C ARG A 224 -13.31 13.75 -5.84
N GLN A 225 -12.93 14.98 -5.48
CA GLN A 225 -13.17 16.15 -6.28
C GLN A 225 -12.47 16.09 -7.64
N ILE A 226 -11.22 15.56 -7.66
CA ILE A 226 -10.47 15.31 -8.90
C ILE A 226 -11.20 14.28 -9.78
N ALA A 227 -11.64 13.17 -9.18
CA ALA A 227 -12.34 12.11 -9.90
C ALA A 227 -13.70 12.57 -10.44
N ASP A 228 -14.46 13.32 -9.67
CA ASP A 228 -15.73 13.92 -10.10
C ASP A 228 -15.55 14.87 -11.29
N ALA A 229 -14.52 15.72 -11.26
CA ALA A 229 -14.23 16.64 -12.35
C ALA A 229 -13.86 15.91 -13.66
N LEU A 230 -13.13 14.80 -13.58
CA LEU A 230 -12.84 13.94 -14.74
C LEU A 230 -14.12 13.28 -15.28
N ALA A 231 -14.90 12.66 -14.38
CA ALA A 231 -16.13 11.95 -14.75
C ALA A 231 -17.17 12.86 -15.41
N LYS A 232 -17.27 14.10 -14.96
CA LYS A 232 -18.16 15.15 -15.50
C LYS A 232 -17.59 15.91 -16.70
N SER A 233 -16.52 15.41 -17.30
CA SER A 233 -15.88 16.02 -18.50
C SER A 233 -15.38 17.47 -18.30
N LYS A 234 -15.17 17.90 -17.05
CA LYS A 234 -14.51 19.17 -16.73
C LYS A 234 -13.01 19.09 -16.94
N LEU A 235 -12.44 17.92 -16.73
CA LEU A 235 -11.03 17.58 -16.96
C LEU A 235 -10.94 16.47 -18.01
N ALA A 236 -9.88 16.50 -18.81
CA ALA A 236 -9.56 15.46 -19.78
C ALA A 236 -8.63 14.41 -19.20
N ILE A 237 -7.74 14.82 -18.29
CA ILE A 237 -6.68 14.00 -17.71
C ILE A 237 -6.59 14.30 -16.21
N THR A 238 -6.30 13.28 -15.41
CA THR A 238 -5.98 13.46 -13.99
C THR A 238 -4.79 12.61 -13.56
N MET A 239 -4.05 13.13 -12.57
CA MET A 239 -2.77 12.61 -12.11
C MET A 239 -2.80 12.43 -10.59
N GLY A 240 -2.46 11.24 -10.11
CA GLY A 240 -2.24 10.96 -8.70
C GLY A 240 -3.46 10.46 -7.91
N ALA A 241 -4.63 10.25 -8.53
CA ALA A 241 -5.75 9.57 -7.87
C ALA A 241 -5.78 8.08 -8.25
N GLY A 242 -6.16 7.21 -7.33
CA GLY A 242 -6.18 5.76 -7.53
C GLY A 242 -7.55 5.25 -8.00
N HIS A 243 -7.61 3.95 -8.35
CA HIS A 243 -8.81 3.29 -8.87
C HIS A 243 -10.04 3.48 -7.97
N SER A 244 -9.88 3.37 -6.67
CA SER A 244 -10.99 3.47 -5.71
C SER A 244 -11.77 4.80 -5.77
N GLN A 245 -11.11 5.88 -6.21
CA GLN A 245 -11.79 7.17 -6.42
C GLN A 245 -12.63 7.19 -7.69
N TYR A 246 -12.27 6.38 -8.68
CA TYR A 246 -12.95 6.32 -9.99
C TYR A 246 -13.96 5.20 -10.11
N GLU A 247 -13.86 4.16 -9.28
CA GLU A 247 -14.70 2.96 -9.33
C GLU A 247 -16.21 3.27 -9.37
N PRO A 248 -16.78 4.18 -8.55
CA PRO A 248 -18.21 4.51 -8.63
C PRO A 248 -18.63 5.09 -9.99
N PHE A 249 -17.76 5.88 -10.62
CA PHE A 249 -18.02 6.48 -11.93
C PHE A 249 -17.90 5.45 -13.06
N ILE A 250 -16.92 4.53 -12.96
CA ILE A 250 -16.72 3.42 -13.91
C ILE A 250 -17.95 2.50 -13.85
N ASN A 251 -18.39 2.11 -12.66
CA ASN A 251 -19.56 1.27 -12.44
C ASN A 251 -20.85 1.91 -12.94
N SER A 252 -20.92 3.24 -12.97
CA SER A 252 -22.04 4.01 -13.53
C SER A 252 -21.93 4.22 -15.04
N GLY A 253 -20.95 3.63 -15.73
CA GLY A 253 -20.77 3.71 -17.18
C GLY A 253 -20.23 5.06 -17.67
N LEU A 254 -19.68 5.91 -16.79
CA LEU A 254 -19.10 7.19 -17.18
C LEU A 254 -17.76 6.98 -17.93
N PRO A 255 -17.35 7.91 -18.80
CA PRO A 255 -16.23 7.74 -19.72
C PRO A 255 -14.86 7.88 -19.04
N VAL A 256 -14.68 7.28 -17.89
CA VAL A 256 -13.45 7.30 -17.10
C VAL A 256 -12.64 6.04 -17.36
N LYS A 257 -11.41 6.19 -17.80
CA LYS A 257 -10.50 5.08 -18.06
C LYS A 257 -9.11 5.35 -17.49
N GLN A 258 -8.44 4.28 -17.10
CA GLN A 258 -7.04 4.36 -16.70
C GLN A 258 -6.17 4.55 -17.94
N LEU A 259 -5.22 5.50 -17.87
CA LEU A 259 -4.25 5.71 -18.91
C LEU A 259 -3.11 4.69 -18.74
N PRO A 260 -2.67 4.03 -19.81
CA PRO A 260 -1.45 3.23 -19.78
C PRO A 260 -0.24 4.04 -19.29
N ALA A 261 0.72 3.38 -18.68
CA ALA A 261 1.95 4.03 -18.24
C ALA A 261 2.65 4.72 -19.44
N PRO A 262 3.10 5.97 -19.29
CA PRO A 262 3.95 6.61 -20.29
C PRO A 262 5.28 5.88 -20.40
N LYS A 263 6.04 6.13 -21.48
CA LYS A 263 7.34 5.47 -21.73
C LYS A 263 8.35 5.64 -20.59
N GLU A 264 8.23 6.71 -19.82
CA GLU A 264 9.07 6.98 -18.65
C GLU A 264 8.70 6.11 -17.44
N GLY A 265 7.52 5.51 -17.44
CA GLY A 265 6.96 4.71 -16.35
C GLY A 265 6.08 5.50 -15.40
N LEU A 266 5.56 4.80 -14.41
CA LEU A 266 4.80 5.37 -13.28
C LEU A 266 5.54 5.06 -11.98
N PRO A 267 5.32 5.86 -10.91
CA PRO A 267 5.93 5.57 -9.63
C PRO A 267 5.57 4.18 -9.14
N ALA A 268 6.56 3.42 -8.71
CA ALA A 268 6.32 2.24 -7.91
C ALA A 268 5.99 2.66 -6.48
N SER A 269 5.02 2.00 -5.86
CA SER A 269 4.49 2.34 -4.54
C SER A 269 4.47 1.12 -3.63
N ASN A 270 4.57 1.35 -2.33
CA ASN A 270 4.22 0.37 -1.33
C ASN A 270 2.87 0.66 -0.66
N GLY A 271 2.16 1.68 -1.09
CA GLY A 271 0.84 2.03 -0.56
C GLY A 271 0.82 2.10 0.96
N TYR A 272 -0.11 1.36 1.56
CA TYR A 272 -0.17 1.08 3.00
C TYR A 272 0.51 -0.26 3.34
N GLY A 273 1.67 -0.53 2.76
CA GLY A 273 2.38 -1.80 2.87
C GLY A 273 3.62 -1.76 3.75
N VAL A 274 3.68 -0.86 4.71
CA VAL A 274 4.73 -0.81 5.72
C VAL A 274 4.16 -1.17 7.08
N VAL A 275 4.81 -2.11 7.75
CA VAL A 275 4.49 -2.47 9.14
C VAL A 275 5.63 -2.06 10.06
N GLY A 276 5.28 -1.54 11.25
CA GLY A 276 6.18 -1.23 12.36
C GLY A 276 5.62 -1.74 13.68
N ILE A 277 6.47 -2.21 14.58
CA ILE A 277 6.14 -2.49 15.99
C ILE A 277 6.44 -1.23 16.79
N VAL A 278 5.46 -0.79 17.58
CA VAL A 278 5.61 0.39 18.44
C VAL A 278 6.55 0.05 19.61
N LYS A 279 7.40 0.99 20.02
CA LYS A 279 8.39 0.77 21.08
C LYS A 279 7.73 0.51 22.42
N ASN A 280 8.18 -0.53 23.13
CA ASN A 280 7.62 -1.00 24.41
C ASN A 280 6.09 -1.17 24.31
N PRO A 281 5.59 -2.02 23.43
CA PRO A 281 4.17 -2.19 23.22
C PRO A 281 3.50 -2.78 24.47
N PRO A 282 2.25 -2.39 24.78
CA PRO A 282 1.51 -2.96 25.93
C PRO A 282 1.35 -4.47 25.87
N HIS A 283 1.22 -5.02 24.65
CA HIS A 283 1.02 -6.45 24.40
C HIS A 283 2.13 -6.96 23.46
N PRO A 284 3.37 -7.16 23.98
CA PRO A 284 4.53 -7.48 23.13
C PRO A 284 4.40 -8.81 22.38
N ASN A 285 3.74 -9.81 22.96
CA ASN A 285 3.50 -11.07 22.26
C ASN A 285 2.33 -10.96 21.27
N GLY A 286 1.31 -10.16 21.57
CA GLY A 286 0.25 -9.78 20.64
C GLY A 286 0.81 -9.08 19.40
N ALA A 287 1.74 -8.13 19.58
CA ALA A 287 2.43 -7.45 18.49
C ALA A 287 3.23 -8.42 17.61
N LYS A 288 3.99 -9.34 18.22
CA LYS A 288 4.76 -10.37 17.50
C LYS A 288 3.84 -11.34 16.75
N LEU A 289 2.78 -11.79 17.39
CA LEU A 289 1.79 -12.67 16.76
C LEU A 289 1.16 -12.01 15.54
N PHE A 290 0.71 -10.75 15.69
CA PHE A 290 0.14 -9.97 14.61
C PHE A 290 1.13 -9.79 13.45
N LEU A 291 2.38 -9.39 13.73
CA LEU A 291 3.42 -9.23 12.72
C LEU A 291 3.61 -10.50 11.90
N ASN A 292 3.80 -11.65 12.58
CA ASN A 292 4.06 -12.91 11.90
C ASN A 292 2.86 -13.39 11.09
N TRP A 293 1.65 -13.25 11.60
CA TRP A 293 0.45 -13.56 10.85
C TRP A 293 0.27 -12.64 9.64
N LEU A 294 0.42 -11.31 9.81
CA LEU A 294 0.31 -10.36 8.71
C LEU A 294 1.28 -10.69 7.57
N LEU A 295 2.53 -11.05 7.92
CA LEU A 295 3.59 -11.35 6.96
C LEU A 295 3.58 -12.81 6.46
N SER A 296 2.76 -13.70 7.04
CA SER A 296 2.57 -15.06 6.53
C SER A 296 1.89 -15.06 5.17
N ARG A 297 1.93 -16.18 4.46
CA ARG A 297 1.19 -16.37 3.21
C ARG A 297 -0.30 -16.04 3.39
N GLU A 298 -0.92 -16.61 4.42
CA GLU A 298 -2.33 -16.40 4.74
C GLU A 298 -2.67 -14.93 4.99
N GLY A 299 -1.88 -14.25 5.83
CA GLY A 299 -2.07 -12.84 6.14
C GLY A 299 -1.89 -11.94 4.93
N GLN A 300 -0.95 -12.26 4.04
CA GLN A 300 -0.73 -11.51 2.79
C GLN A 300 -1.83 -11.76 1.76
N GLU A 301 -2.35 -12.97 1.62
CA GLU A 301 -3.53 -13.26 0.80
C GLU A 301 -4.77 -12.50 1.33
N PHE A 302 -4.98 -12.53 2.64
CA PHE A 302 -6.07 -11.83 3.30
C PHE A 302 -5.97 -10.33 3.07
N TYR A 303 -4.83 -9.71 3.43
CA TYR A 303 -4.64 -8.27 3.32
C TYR A 303 -4.78 -7.79 1.87
N GLY A 304 -4.14 -8.49 0.94
CA GLY A 304 -4.20 -8.18 -0.48
C GLY A 304 -5.64 -8.18 -1.01
N LYS A 305 -6.43 -9.19 -0.69
CA LYS A 305 -7.84 -9.29 -1.13
C LYS A 305 -8.71 -8.18 -0.55
N VAL A 306 -8.58 -7.87 0.74
CA VAL A 306 -9.40 -6.86 1.41
C VAL A 306 -9.03 -5.45 0.96
N MET A 307 -7.74 -5.16 0.85
CA MET A 307 -7.24 -3.82 0.50
C MET A 307 -7.12 -3.58 -1.01
N LYS A 308 -7.36 -4.59 -1.85
CA LYS A 308 -7.08 -4.55 -3.29
C LYS A 308 -5.63 -4.14 -3.57
N SER A 309 -4.72 -4.69 -2.76
CA SER A 309 -3.30 -4.39 -2.79
C SER A 309 -2.48 -5.63 -3.16
N SER A 310 -1.29 -5.39 -3.67
CA SER A 310 -0.33 -6.44 -3.98
C SER A 310 0.35 -6.98 -2.72
N THR A 311 1.23 -7.95 -2.93
CA THR A 311 2.20 -8.40 -1.94
C THR A 311 3.52 -8.69 -2.63
N ARG A 312 4.59 -8.60 -1.86
CA ARG A 312 5.93 -9.04 -2.31
C ARG A 312 6.15 -10.54 -2.12
N ARG A 313 5.22 -11.27 -1.48
CA ARG A 313 5.34 -12.73 -1.37
C ARG A 313 5.22 -13.39 -2.73
N LEU A 314 6.19 -14.29 -3.03
CA LEU A 314 6.25 -15.00 -4.31
C LEU A 314 5.21 -16.12 -4.41
N ASP A 315 4.74 -16.64 -3.29
CA ASP A 315 3.76 -17.74 -3.18
C ASP A 315 2.30 -17.28 -3.08
N VAL A 316 2.04 -15.97 -3.30
CA VAL A 316 0.70 -15.37 -3.30
C VAL A 316 0.38 -14.87 -4.71
N ASP A 317 -0.77 -15.29 -5.26
CA ASP A 317 -1.25 -14.80 -6.56
C ASP A 317 -1.73 -13.35 -6.47
N THR A 318 -1.28 -12.52 -7.42
CA THR A 318 -1.58 -11.09 -7.51
C THR A 318 -2.09 -10.67 -8.89
N LYS A 319 -2.21 -11.58 -9.85
CA LYS A 319 -2.59 -11.27 -11.25
C LYS A 319 -3.99 -10.68 -11.36
N TRP A 320 -4.87 -11.01 -10.43
CA TRP A 320 -6.24 -10.49 -10.35
C TRP A 320 -6.32 -8.98 -10.11
N LEU A 321 -5.24 -8.35 -9.60
CA LEU A 321 -5.18 -6.91 -9.30
C LEU A 321 -5.31 -6.02 -10.54
N ILE A 322 -5.01 -6.54 -11.72
CA ILE A 322 -5.15 -5.80 -12.98
C ILE A 322 -6.58 -5.29 -13.19
N ALA A 323 -7.58 -6.03 -12.70
CA ALA A 323 -8.98 -5.63 -12.76
C ALA A 323 -9.28 -4.37 -11.91
N TYR A 324 -8.39 -4.03 -10.97
CA TYR A 324 -8.48 -2.86 -10.10
C TYR A 324 -7.48 -1.76 -10.47
N GLY A 325 -6.89 -1.85 -11.68
CA GLY A 325 -5.95 -0.84 -12.19
C GLY A 325 -4.62 -0.78 -11.46
N THR A 326 -4.28 -1.82 -10.70
CA THR A 326 -3.02 -1.97 -9.98
C THR A 326 -2.35 -3.27 -10.40
N GLN A 327 -1.03 -3.28 -10.38
CA GLN A 327 -0.24 -4.49 -10.68
C GLN A 327 0.81 -4.67 -9.60
N ALA A 328 1.04 -5.91 -9.19
CA ALA A 328 2.17 -6.23 -8.34
C ALA A 328 3.48 -6.03 -9.12
N ALA A 329 4.43 -5.35 -8.51
CA ALA A 329 5.73 -5.12 -9.15
C ALA A 329 6.44 -6.43 -9.51
N LYS A 330 6.30 -7.46 -8.68
CA LYS A 330 6.85 -8.81 -8.93
C LYS A 330 6.33 -9.47 -10.22
N ASP A 331 5.17 -9.06 -10.72
CA ASP A 331 4.53 -9.64 -11.91
C ASP A 331 4.90 -8.86 -13.19
N THR A 332 5.43 -7.63 -13.06
CA THR A 332 5.55 -6.70 -14.20
C THR A 332 6.89 -5.98 -14.31
N LEU A 333 7.69 -5.93 -13.26
CA LEU A 333 8.96 -5.21 -13.24
C LEU A 333 10.12 -6.14 -12.90
N THR A 334 11.30 -5.78 -13.40
CA THR A 334 12.56 -6.23 -12.80
C THR A 334 12.80 -5.52 -11.46
N LEU A 335 13.66 -6.07 -10.61
CA LEU A 335 14.02 -5.41 -9.35
C LEU A 335 14.72 -4.07 -9.59
N ASP A 336 15.52 -3.97 -10.66
CA ASP A 336 16.21 -2.73 -11.06
C ASP A 336 15.21 -1.65 -11.49
N ASP A 337 14.21 -2.01 -12.31
CA ASP A 337 13.15 -1.07 -12.69
C ASP A 337 12.34 -0.61 -11.48
N TYR A 338 12.01 -1.52 -10.57
CA TYR A 338 11.34 -1.16 -9.33
C TYR A 338 12.18 -0.18 -8.50
N ASN A 339 13.49 -0.46 -8.36
CA ASN A 339 14.40 0.42 -7.62
C ASN A 339 14.54 1.80 -8.30
N ARG A 340 14.48 1.85 -9.62
CA ARG A 340 14.48 3.11 -10.37
C ARG A 340 13.18 3.91 -10.17
N LEU A 341 12.04 3.24 -10.20
CA LEU A 341 10.71 3.89 -10.18
C LEU A 341 10.18 4.18 -8.77
N ARG A 342 10.68 3.52 -7.73
CA ARG A 342 10.27 3.82 -6.35
C ARG A 342 10.99 5.06 -5.82
N ASN A 343 10.26 5.90 -5.13
CA ASN A 343 10.79 7.09 -4.47
C ASN A 343 10.31 7.21 -3.01
N HIS A 344 9.91 6.09 -2.41
CA HIS A 344 9.43 6.03 -1.02
C HIS A 344 10.48 5.52 -0.03
N LEU A 345 11.53 4.83 -0.48
CA LEU A 345 12.66 4.43 0.35
C LEU A 345 13.32 5.68 0.98
N GLU A 346 13.80 5.59 2.20
CA GLU A 346 14.27 6.73 3.01
C GLU A 346 15.27 7.63 2.28
N ASP A 347 16.23 7.05 1.56
CA ASP A 347 17.21 7.80 0.78
C ASP A 347 16.54 8.64 -0.31
N LYS A 348 15.72 8.04 -1.16
CA LYS A 348 14.98 8.75 -2.21
C LYS A 348 13.87 9.64 -1.65
N TYR A 349 13.25 9.24 -0.54
CA TYR A 349 12.30 10.11 0.14
C TYR A 349 12.96 11.42 0.55
N THR A 350 14.18 11.34 1.07
CA THR A 350 14.95 12.50 1.55
C THR A 350 15.55 13.32 0.40
N THR A 351 16.10 12.64 -0.63
CA THR A 351 16.87 13.31 -1.70
C THR A 351 16.03 13.68 -2.93
N VAL A 352 14.84 13.09 -3.08
CA VAL A 352 13.96 13.31 -4.25
C VAL A 352 12.60 13.84 -3.82
N ARG A 353 11.87 13.11 -2.94
CA ARG A 353 10.49 13.47 -2.64
C ARG A 353 10.32 14.76 -1.85
N LEU A 354 11.12 14.96 -0.83
CA LEU A 354 11.05 16.19 -0.04
C LEU A 354 11.47 17.42 -0.86
N PRO A 355 12.62 17.45 -1.55
CA PRO A 355 12.97 18.58 -2.41
C PRO A 355 11.96 18.86 -3.51
N ALA A 356 11.40 17.82 -4.14
CA ALA A 356 10.36 17.99 -5.16
C ALA A 356 9.06 18.58 -4.58
N ALA A 357 8.70 18.23 -3.34
CA ALA A 357 7.53 18.82 -2.66
C ALA A 357 7.80 20.28 -2.27
N GLU A 358 8.98 20.60 -1.78
CA GLU A 358 9.42 21.99 -1.50
C GLU A 358 9.38 22.84 -2.78
N PHE A 359 9.81 22.26 -3.91
CA PHE A 359 9.69 22.93 -5.19
C PHE A 359 8.22 23.15 -5.60
N ALA A 360 7.33 22.19 -5.32
CA ALA A 360 5.90 22.37 -5.54
C ALA A 360 5.31 23.54 -4.71
N GLU A 361 5.74 23.70 -3.45
CA GLU A 361 5.35 24.85 -2.60
C GLU A 361 5.75 26.19 -3.23
N GLN A 362 6.85 26.23 -3.94
CA GLN A 362 7.36 27.46 -4.57
C GLN A 362 6.55 27.84 -5.82
N ILE A 363 6.06 26.88 -6.60
CA ILE A 363 5.48 27.14 -7.94
C ILE A 363 3.98 26.90 -8.04
N LEU A 364 3.36 26.15 -7.12
CA LEU A 364 1.91 25.97 -7.03
C LEU A 364 1.34 26.99 -6.03
N LYS A 365 0.74 28.00 -6.56
CA LYS A 365 0.06 29.06 -5.74
C LYS A 365 -1.36 28.65 -5.38
#